data_231a3da4c5245e5f2e2982018d082ae5
#
_entry.id   231a3da4c5245e5f2e2982018d082ae5
#
_cell.length_a   1.000
_cell.length_b   1.000
_cell.length_c   1.000
_cell.angle_alpha   90.00
_cell.angle_beta   90.00
_cell.angle_gamma   90.00
#
_symmetry.space_group_name_H-M   'P 1'
#
loop_
_entity.id
_entity.type
_entity.pdbx_description
1 polymer ?
#
loop_
_entity_poly.entity_id
_entity_poly.type
_entity_poly.pdbx_seq_one_letter_code
_entity_poly.pdbx_strand_id
1 'polypeptide(L)'
;MKCPFCGCEETQVKDSRNTDDNTSVRRRRECPDCGSRFTTFERVQLRELIVVKKNGERTLFDRDKLEKSITLAVRKRPISAERVEKIVNSLQRKFESSGETEITTEQIGQSVMETLAHLDNIAYIRFASVYKDFRDIKDLEDFVATIEKLTTHEEPVIEEN
;
A
#
# COMPACT_ATOMS: atom_id res chain seq x y z
N MET A 1 19.25 16.93 -6.03
CA MET A 1 17.96 16.83 -5.31
C MET A 1 18.04 17.74 -4.10
N LYS A 2 17.04 18.60 -3.92
CA LYS A 2 17.00 19.62 -2.88
C LYS A 2 16.84 18.99 -1.48
N CYS A 3 17.55 19.50 -0.49
CA CYS A 3 17.43 19.06 0.89
C CYS A 3 16.07 19.46 1.48
N PRO A 4 15.29 18.54 2.06
CA PRO A 4 13.97 18.86 2.62
C PRO A 4 14.04 19.65 3.94
N PHE A 5 15.22 19.75 4.56
CA PHE A 5 15.40 20.43 5.86
C PHE A 5 15.90 21.88 5.72
N CYS A 6 16.93 22.11 4.90
CA CYS A 6 17.52 23.44 4.75
C CYS A 6 17.33 24.06 3.36
N GLY A 7 16.84 23.29 2.40
CA GLY A 7 16.63 23.77 1.03
C GLY A 7 17.89 23.83 0.14
N CYS A 8 19.05 23.36 0.62
CA CYS A 8 20.26 23.25 -0.21
C CYS A 8 19.98 22.44 -1.47
N GLU A 9 20.42 22.93 -2.63
CA GLU A 9 20.09 22.32 -3.93
C GLU A 9 20.84 21.02 -4.19
N GLU A 10 21.99 20.83 -3.57
CA GLU A 10 22.84 19.66 -3.73
C GLU A 10 22.80 18.74 -2.50
N THR A 11 22.64 17.46 -2.74
CA THR A 11 22.73 16.41 -1.72
C THR A 11 23.52 15.23 -2.24
N GLN A 12 24.31 14.60 -1.37
CA GLN A 12 25.16 13.47 -1.72
C GLN A 12 24.46 12.15 -1.45
N VAL A 13 24.58 11.21 -2.36
CA VAL A 13 24.18 9.81 -2.12
C VAL A 13 25.30 9.08 -1.39
N LYS A 14 25.04 8.59 -0.19
CA LYS A 14 25.99 7.83 0.62
C LYS A 14 25.85 6.30 0.45
N ASP A 15 24.64 5.85 0.16
CA ASP A 15 24.35 4.42 -0.04
C ASP A 15 23.19 4.28 -1.03
N SER A 16 23.25 3.24 -1.86
CA SER A 16 22.21 2.92 -2.86
C SER A 16 22.02 1.43 -2.90
N ARG A 17 20.80 0.97 -2.67
CA ARG A 17 20.43 -0.46 -2.68
C ARG A 17 19.10 -0.66 -3.38
N ASN A 18 18.99 -1.77 -4.09
CA ASN A 18 17.69 -2.20 -4.58
C ASN A 18 16.79 -2.58 -3.39
N THR A 19 15.48 -2.39 -3.57
CA THR A 19 14.50 -2.99 -2.66
C THR A 19 14.49 -4.51 -2.84
N ASP A 20 14.02 -5.25 -1.83
CA ASP A 20 14.03 -6.73 -1.85
C ASP A 20 13.27 -7.32 -3.05
N ASP A 21 12.31 -6.59 -3.60
CA ASP A 21 11.55 -6.96 -4.79
C ASP A 21 12.18 -6.48 -6.11
N ASN A 22 13.37 -5.84 -6.04
CA ASN A 22 14.09 -5.25 -7.18
C ASN A 22 13.28 -4.25 -8.03
N THR A 23 12.19 -3.69 -7.52
CA THR A 23 11.31 -2.80 -8.28
C THR A 23 11.61 -1.33 -8.08
N SER A 24 12.46 -0.99 -7.11
CA SER A 24 12.89 0.36 -6.81
C SER A 24 14.30 0.41 -6.25
N VAL A 25 14.91 1.58 -6.31
CA VAL A 25 16.22 1.85 -5.71
C VAL A 25 16.03 2.77 -4.52
N ARG A 26 16.44 2.30 -3.34
CA ARG A 26 16.48 3.08 -2.11
C ARG A 26 17.84 3.75 -1.99
N ARG A 27 17.85 5.10 -1.84
CA ARG A 27 19.09 5.88 -1.68
C ARG A 27 19.08 6.61 -0.35
N ARG A 28 20.15 6.44 0.43
CA ARG A 28 20.44 7.26 1.61
C ARG A 28 21.23 8.49 1.18
N ARG A 29 20.72 9.67 1.48
CA ARG A 29 21.32 10.96 1.13
C ARG A 29 21.74 11.70 2.38
N GLU A 30 22.77 12.54 2.22
CA GLU A 30 23.26 13.46 3.23
C GLU A 30 23.40 14.86 2.61
N CYS A 31 22.93 15.86 3.32
CA CYS A 31 23.09 17.25 2.93
C CYS A 31 24.47 17.76 3.41
N PRO A 32 25.32 18.32 2.53
CA PRO A 32 26.61 18.85 2.94
C PRO A 32 26.50 20.09 3.81
N ASP A 33 25.41 20.87 3.68
CA ASP A 33 25.22 22.12 4.41
C ASP A 33 24.75 21.89 5.85
N CYS A 34 23.66 21.13 6.06
CA CYS A 34 23.07 20.95 7.38
C CYS A 34 23.37 19.59 8.00
N GLY A 35 24.09 18.69 7.33
CA GLY A 35 24.42 17.35 7.80
C GLY A 35 23.22 16.38 7.91
N SER A 36 22.02 16.85 7.59
CA SER A 36 20.81 16.02 7.71
C SER A 36 20.81 14.86 6.73
N ARG A 37 20.34 13.70 7.22
CA ARG A 37 20.23 12.49 6.43
C ARG A 37 18.78 12.19 6.14
N PHE A 38 18.49 11.77 4.90
CA PHE A 38 17.17 11.36 4.47
C PHE A 38 17.25 10.26 3.42
N THR A 39 16.15 9.58 3.23
CA THR A 39 16.05 8.47 2.27
C THR A 39 15.16 8.90 1.11
N THR A 40 15.55 8.51 -0.11
CA THR A 40 14.75 8.68 -1.30
C THR A 40 14.58 7.34 -1.99
N PHE A 41 13.48 7.20 -2.73
CA PHE A 41 13.21 6.05 -3.56
C PHE A 41 13.09 6.49 -5.01
N GLU A 42 13.74 5.76 -5.89
CA GLU A 42 13.59 5.87 -7.34
C GLU A 42 12.78 4.68 -7.83
N ARG A 43 11.68 4.93 -8.52
CA ARG A 43 10.76 3.92 -9.01
C ARG A 43 10.45 4.16 -10.48
N VAL A 44 10.18 3.07 -11.20
CA VAL A 44 9.66 3.17 -12.57
C VAL A 44 8.19 3.58 -12.49
N GLN A 45 7.82 4.62 -13.21
CA GLN A 45 6.44 5.00 -13.46
C GLN A 45 6.10 4.64 -14.91
N LEU A 46 5.21 3.66 -15.09
CA LEU A 46 4.89 3.15 -16.44
C LEU A 46 3.97 4.10 -17.20
N ARG A 47 2.96 4.63 -16.53
CA ARG A 47 2.01 5.62 -17.10
C ARG A 47 1.34 6.42 -15.99
N GLU A 48 0.72 7.54 -16.38
CA GLU A 48 -0.17 8.26 -15.48
C GLU A 48 -1.49 7.48 -15.35
N LEU A 49 -1.88 7.19 -14.11
CA LEU A 49 -3.12 6.51 -13.78
C LEU A 49 -4.08 7.50 -13.14
N ILE A 50 -5.28 7.60 -13.67
CA ILE A 50 -6.34 8.48 -13.17
C ILE A 50 -7.25 7.69 -12.24
N VAL A 51 -7.54 8.26 -11.08
CA VAL A 51 -8.52 7.72 -10.12
C VAL A 51 -9.83 8.46 -10.28
N VAL A 52 -10.89 7.71 -10.57
CA VAL A 52 -12.26 8.22 -10.62
C VAL A 52 -12.92 7.99 -9.25
N LYS A 53 -13.30 9.07 -8.58
CA LYS A 53 -13.99 9.04 -7.29
C LYS A 53 -15.50 8.76 -7.45
N LYS A 54 -16.17 8.38 -6.37
CA LYS A 54 -17.64 8.15 -6.34
C LYS A 54 -18.46 9.34 -6.83
N ASN A 55 -17.97 10.56 -6.62
CA ASN A 55 -18.63 11.79 -7.09
C ASN A 55 -18.30 12.15 -8.57
N GLY A 56 -17.55 11.29 -9.29
CA GLY A 56 -17.14 11.52 -10.66
C GLY A 56 -15.87 12.38 -10.83
N GLU A 57 -15.30 12.90 -9.73
CA GLU A 57 -14.05 13.67 -9.77
C GLU A 57 -12.89 12.77 -10.20
N ARG A 58 -12.02 13.29 -11.08
CA ARG A 58 -10.82 12.63 -11.59
C ARG A 58 -9.58 13.24 -10.97
N THR A 59 -8.74 12.40 -10.37
CA THR A 59 -7.46 12.82 -9.76
C THR A 59 -6.36 11.86 -10.16
N LEU A 60 -5.11 12.31 -10.13
CA LEU A 60 -3.98 11.40 -10.32
C LEU A 60 -3.93 10.36 -9.18
N PHE A 61 -3.49 9.15 -9.50
CA PHE A 61 -3.22 8.12 -8.52
C PHE A 61 -2.11 8.59 -7.57
N ASP A 62 -2.42 8.55 -6.29
CA ASP A 62 -1.51 8.96 -5.21
C ASP A 62 -1.06 7.71 -4.43
N ARG A 63 0.19 7.29 -4.72
CA ARG A 63 0.82 6.15 -4.06
C ARG A 63 0.95 6.34 -2.55
N ASP A 64 1.32 7.55 -2.12
CA ASP A 64 1.53 7.83 -0.69
C ASP A 64 0.22 7.74 0.08
N LYS A 65 -0.89 8.09 -0.56
CA LYS A 65 -2.23 7.94 0.00
C LYS A 65 -2.61 6.46 0.15
N LEU A 66 -2.29 5.63 -0.84
CA LEU A 66 -2.48 4.19 -0.75
C LEU A 66 -1.64 3.59 0.39
N GLU A 67 -0.35 3.94 0.46
CA GLU A 67 0.57 3.49 1.51
C GLU A 67 0.09 3.88 2.92
N LYS A 68 -0.33 5.13 3.10
CA LYS A 68 -0.89 5.61 4.37
C LYS A 68 -2.12 4.83 4.80
N SER A 69 -3.03 4.53 3.88
CA SER A 69 -4.26 3.79 4.18
C SER A 69 -3.96 2.36 4.64
N ILE A 70 -3.04 1.68 3.99
CA ILE A 70 -2.60 0.31 4.37
C ILE A 70 -1.85 0.35 5.70
N THR A 71 -0.92 1.30 5.87
CA THR A 71 -0.16 1.48 7.12
C THR A 71 -1.08 1.69 8.33
N LEU A 72 -2.15 2.45 8.15
CA LEU A 72 -3.14 2.67 9.22
C LEU A 72 -3.88 1.38 9.58
N ALA A 73 -4.26 0.59 8.59
CA ALA A 73 -4.95 -0.69 8.79
C ALA A 73 -4.06 -1.70 9.55
N VAL A 74 -2.78 -1.79 9.20
CA VAL A 74 -1.83 -2.74 9.83
C VAL A 74 -1.19 -2.22 11.14
N ARG A 75 -1.58 -1.04 11.61
CA ARG A 75 -0.99 -0.44 12.82
C ARG A 75 -1.09 -1.37 14.03
N LYS A 76 0.02 -1.58 14.75
CA LYS A 76 0.15 -2.52 15.88
C LYS A 76 -0.07 -4.00 15.50
N ARG A 77 0.08 -4.34 14.23
CA ARG A 77 0.14 -5.73 13.78
C ARG A 77 1.62 -6.10 13.50
N PRO A 78 2.00 -7.39 13.56
CA PRO A 78 3.36 -7.85 13.31
C PRO A 78 3.70 -7.84 11.80
N ILE A 79 3.45 -6.70 11.15
CA ILE A 79 3.68 -6.49 9.71
C ILE A 79 4.70 -5.37 9.58
N SER A 80 5.84 -5.69 8.95
CA SER A 80 6.94 -4.72 8.78
C SER A 80 6.59 -3.65 7.73
N ALA A 81 7.25 -2.49 7.85
CA ALA A 81 7.14 -1.42 6.85
C ALA A 81 7.57 -1.90 5.45
N GLU A 82 8.57 -2.77 5.37
CA GLU A 82 9.03 -3.38 4.11
C GLU A 82 7.94 -4.25 3.48
N ARG A 83 7.16 -4.98 4.30
CA ARG A 83 6.03 -5.77 3.81
C ARG A 83 4.93 -4.88 3.25
N VAL A 84 4.63 -3.76 3.93
CA VAL A 84 3.67 -2.75 3.43
C VAL A 84 4.15 -2.17 2.10
N GLU A 85 5.43 -1.83 1.99
CA GLU A 85 5.99 -1.30 0.75
C GLU A 85 5.87 -2.29 -0.42
N LYS A 86 6.15 -3.59 -0.19
CA LYS A 86 5.97 -4.65 -1.19
C LYS A 86 4.52 -4.75 -1.67
N ILE A 87 3.56 -4.64 -0.75
CA ILE A 87 2.13 -4.66 -1.08
C ILE A 87 1.76 -3.46 -1.94
N VAL A 88 2.15 -2.25 -1.54
CA VAL A 88 1.88 -1.01 -2.28
C VAL A 88 2.46 -1.08 -3.69
N ASN A 89 3.71 -1.52 -3.83
CA ASN A 89 4.37 -1.68 -5.12
C ASN A 89 3.66 -2.73 -6.01
N SER A 90 3.19 -3.82 -5.42
CA SER A 90 2.45 -4.87 -6.14
C SER A 90 1.10 -4.35 -6.65
N LEU A 91 0.35 -3.65 -5.79
CA LEU A 91 -0.93 -3.06 -6.17
C LEU A 91 -0.78 -1.99 -7.24
N GLN A 92 0.20 -1.09 -7.09
CA GLN A 92 0.49 -0.06 -8.10
C GLN A 92 0.80 -0.70 -9.45
N ARG A 93 1.67 -1.71 -9.49
CA ARG A 93 1.99 -2.43 -10.73
C ARG A 93 0.77 -3.12 -11.34
N LYS A 94 -0.08 -3.75 -10.51
CA LYS A 94 -1.34 -4.36 -10.96
C LYS A 94 -2.21 -3.33 -11.69
N PHE A 95 -2.34 -2.13 -11.13
CA PHE A 95 -3.15 -1.06 -11.74
C PHE A 95 -2.50 -0.49 -13.01
N GLU A 96 -1.20 -0.21 -12.99
CA GLU A 96 -0.47 0.33 -14.14
C GLU A 96 -0.38 -0.67 -15.31
N SER A 97 -0.36 -1.98 -15.03
CA SER A 97 -0.27 -3.03 -16.05
C SER A 97 -1.63 -3.51 -16.57
N SER A 98 -2.74 -3.09 -15.97
CA SER A 98 -4.09 -3.50 -16.41
C SER A 98 -4.44 -3.07 -17.84
N GLY A 99 -3.71 -2.09 -18.39
CA GLY A 99 -4.02 -1.51 -19.70
C GLY A 99 -5.00 -0.33 -19.64
N GLU A 100 -5.67 -0.15 -18.51
CA GLU A 100 -6.62 0.94 -18.29
C GLU A 100 -5.89 2.24 -17.91
N THR A 101 -6.39 3.36 -18.37
CA THR A 101 -5.88 4.70 -18.00
C THR A 101 -6.62 5.28 -16.79
N GLU A 102 -7.80 4.75 -16.50
CA GLU A 102 -8.65 5.15 -15.38
C GLU A 102 -8.97 3.94 -14.49
N ILE A 103 -8.97 4.16 -13.18
CA ILE A 103 -9.36 3.17 -12.18
C ILE A 103 -10.28 3.81 -11.15
N THR A 104 -11.29 3.11 -10.67
CA THR A 104 -12.20 3.65 -9.67
C THR A 104 -11.66 3.48 -8.25
N THR A 105 -12.14 4.32 -7.32
CA THR A 105 -11.84 4.15 -5.89
C THR A 105 -12.31 2.80 -5.36
N GLU A 106 -13.41 2.27 -5.94
CA GLU A 106 -13.97 0.95 -5.61
C GLU A 106 -13.00 -0.18 -6.01
N GLN A 107 -12.44 -0.13 -7.21
CA GLN A 107 -11.47 -1.13 -7.67
C GLN A 107 -10.18 -1.12 -6.83
N ILE A 108 -9.71 0.08 -6.47
CA ILE A 108 -8.55 0.21 -5.54
C ILE A 108 -8.89 -0.40 -4.19
N GLY A 109 -10.01 -0.01 -3.60
CA GLY A 109 -10.44 -0.49 -2.29
C GLY A 109 -10.64 -2.00 -2.27
N GLN A 110 -11.26 -2.58 -3.31
CA GLN A 110 -11.44 -4.02 -3.44
C GLN A 110 -10.10 -4.76 -3.51
N SER A 111 -9.15 -4.26 -4.31
CA SER A 111 -7.81 -4.87 -4.41
C SER A 111 -7.02 -4.80 -3.10
N VAL A 112 -7.16 -3.71 -2.33
CA VAL A 112 -6.58 -3.60 -0.99
C VAL A 112 -7.22 -4.61 -0.04
N MET A 113 -8.55 -4.71 -0.05
CA MET A 113 -9.29 -5.67 0.79
C MET A 113 -8.88 -7.11 0.50
N GLU A 114 -8.81 -7.52 -0.77
CA GLU A 114 -8.34 -8.84 -1.18
C GLU A 114 -6.94 -9.13 -0.62
N THR A 115 -6.03 -8.17 -0.75
CA THR A 115 -4.66 -8.34 -0.25
C THR A 115 -4.62 -8.44 1.28
N LEU A 116 -5.40 -7.63 2.01
CA LEU A 116 -5.42 -7.64 3.46
C LEU A 116 -6.12 -8.88 4.02
N ALA A 117 -7.10 -9.45 3.35
CA ALA A 117 -7.78 -10.68 3.75
C ALA A 117 -6.80 -11.86 3.87
N HIS A 118 -5.82 -11.97 2.95
CA HIS A 118 -4.76 -12.98 3.01
C HIS A 118 -3.57 -12.61 3.92
N LEU A 119 -3.49 -11.36 4.38
CA LEU A 119 -2.37 -10.88 5.16
C LEU A 119 -2.65 -10.91 6.66
N ASP A 120 -3.79 -10.35 7.09
CA ASP A 120 -4.15 -10.19 8.49
C ASP A 120 -5.63 -9.79 8.63
N ASN A 121 -6.42 -10.64 9.26
CA ASN A 121 -7.87 -10.45 9.40
C ASN A 121 -8.24 -9.15 10.14
N ILE A 122 -7.43 -8.73 11.12
CA ILE A 122 -7.69 -7.49 11.87
C ILE A 122 -7.42 -6.27 10.99
N ALA A 123 -6.35 -6.28 10.19
CA ALA A 123 -6.06 -5.23 9.23
C ALA A 123 -7.18 -5.15 8.17
N TYR A 124 -7.66 -6.29 7.71
CA TYR A 124 -8.79 -6.37 6.77
C TYR A 124 -10.05 -5.73 7.35
N ILE A 125 -10.45 -6.09 8.58
CA ILE A 125 -11.63 -5.53 9.25
C ILE A 125 -11.50 -4.01 9.43
N ARG A 126 -10.31 -3.53 9.87
CA ARG A 126 -10.06 -2.09 10.03
C ARG A 126 -10.17 -1.32 8.72
N PHE A 127 -9.60 -1.85 7.65
CA PHE A 127 -9.70 -1.21 6.34
C PHE A 127 -11.16 -1.22 5.85
N ALA A 128 -11.84 -2.35 5.99
CA ALA A 128 -13.24 -2.50 5.62
C ALA A 128 -14.16 -1.54 6.39
N SER A 129 -13.89 -1.29 7.68
CA SER A 129 -14.69 -0.38 8.51
C SER A 129 -14.68 1.07 8.03
N VAL A 130 -13.63 1.48 7.30
CA VAL A 130 -13.54 2.80 6.69
C VAL A 130 -14.01 2.80 5.23
N TYR A 131 -13.76 1.70 4.52
CA TYR A 131 -14.04 1.57 3.10
C TYR A 131 -15.51 1.20 2.82
N LYS A 132 -16.07 0.27 3.59
CA LYS A 132 -17.49 -0.10 3.55
C LYS A 132 -18.27 0.83 4.45
N ASP A 133 -19.38 1.33 3.93
CA ASP A 133 -20.29 2.18 4.69
C ASP A 133 -21.22 1.29 5.53
N PHE A 134 -20.71 0.79 6.67
CA PHE A 134 -21.53 0.06 7.63
C PHE A 134 -22.52 1.01 8.29
N ARG A 135 -23.80 0.68 8.24
CA ARG A 135 -24.88 1.52 8.77
C ARG A 135 -25.22 1.21 10.22
N ASP A 136 -25.00 -0.06 10.62
CA ASP A 136 -25.26 -0.53 11.98
C ASP A 136 -24.30 -1.66 12.39
N ILE A 137 -24.44 -2.14 13.62
CA ILE A 137 -23.64 -3.23 14.19
C ILE A 137 -23.90 -4.54 13.46
N LYS A 138 -25.10 -4.76 12.97
CA LYS A 138 -25.49 -6.00 12.29
C LYS A 138 -24.76 -6.15 10.94
N ASP A 139 -24.62 -5.06 10.19
CA ASP A 139 -23.81 -5.06 8.96
C ASP A 139 -22.36 -5.49 9.23
N LEU A 140 -21.80 -5.07 10.38
CA LEU A 140 -20.46 -5.46 10.78
C LEU A 140 -20.39 -6.92 11.24
N GLU A 141 -21.38 -7.42 11.98
CA GLU A 141 -21.48 -8.80 12.44
C GLU A 141 -21.57 -9.75 11.22
N ASP A 142 -22.44 -9.46 10.27
CA ASP A 142 -22.60 -10.23 9.04
C ASP A 142 -21.31 -10.25 8.20
N PHE A 143 -20.60 -9.13 8.18
CA PHE A 143 -19.31 -9.03 7.51
C PHE A 143 -18.24 -9.89 8.19
N VAL A 144 -18.13 -9.85 9.51
CA VAL A 144 -17.18 -10.66 10.29
C VAL A 144 -17.49 -12.16 10.12
N ALA A 145 -18.75 -12.57 10.17
CA ALA A 145 -19.17 -13.94 9.92
C ALA A 145 -18.79 -14.45 8.52
N THR A 146 -18.75 -13.56 7.54
CA THR A 146 -18.27 -13.89 6.18
C THR A 146 -16.76 -14.19 6.16
N ILE A 147 -15.97 -13.47 6.95
CA ILE A 147 -14.52 -13.66 7.05
C ILE A 147 -14.20 -15.00 7.73
N GLU A 148 -14.90 -15.34 8.79
CA GLU A 148 -14.70 -16.61 9.49
C GLU A 148 -14.92 -17.82 8.56
N LYS A 149 -15.90 -17.74 7.67
CA LYS A 149 -16.14 -18.79 6.65
C LYS A 149 -15.02 -18.89 5.62
N LEU A 150 -14.38 -17.78 5.27
CA LEU A 150 -13.26 -17.78 4.32
C LEU A 150 -11.99 -18.39 4.93
N THR A 151 -11.76 -18.18 6.23
CA THR A 151 -10.57 -18.68 6.94
C THR A 151 -10.68 -20.16 7.31
N THR A 152 -11.87 -20.72 7.43
CA THR A 152 -12.07 -22.14 7.75
C THR A 152 -11.90 -23.10 6.55
N HIS A 153 -11.73 -22.59 5.34
CA HIS A 153 -11.54 -23.40 4.14
C HIS A 153 -10.07 -23.61 3.72
N GLU A 154 -9.08 -23.07 4.44
CA GLU A 154 -7.65 -23.24 4.17
C GLU A 154 -6.91 -23.95 5.31
N GLU A 155 -7.37 -25.14 5.74
CA GLU A 155 -6.48 -26.10 6.40
C GLU A 155 -5.89 -27.01 5.33
N PRO A 156 -4.58 -26.92 5.03
CA PRO A 156 -3.93 -27.95 4.22
C PRO A 156 -3.91 -29.26 5.03
N VAL A 157 -4.52 -30.30 4.48
CA VAL A 157 -4.34 -31.67 4.95
C VAL A 157 -2.85 -31.99 4.83
N ILE A 158 -2.14 -32.00 5.95
CA ILE A 158 -0.81 -32.57 6.03
C ILE A 158 -1.01 -34.08 6.03
N GLU A 159 -0.87 -34.71 4.87
CA GLU A 159 -0.69 -36.16 4.79
C GLU A 159 0.71 -36.45 5.33
N GLU A 160 0.78 -36.98 6.54
CA GLU A 160 1.94 -37.68 7.05
C GLU A 160 2.14 -38.99 6.27
N ASN A 161 3.24 -39.08 5.53
CA ASN A 161 3.84 -40.33 5.08
C ASN A 161 5.32 -40.32 5.44
#